data_cae12ebf648d06a41193ffe247c7fa62
#
_entry.id   cae12ebf648d06a41193ffe247c7fa62
#
_cell.length_a   1.000
_cell.length_b   1.000
_cell.length_c   1.000
_cell.angle_alpha   90.00
_cell.angle_beta   90.00
_cell.angle_gamma   90.00
#
_symmetry.space_group_name_H-M   'P 1'
#
loop_
_entity.id
_entity.type
_entity.pdbx_description
1 polymer ?
#
loop_
_entity_poly.entity_id
_entity_poly.type
_entity_poly.pdbx_seq_one_letter_code
_entity_poly.pdbx_strand_id
1 'polypeptide(L)'
;MLSFRQQIPRPTPLLTAALFILLGSTVNACAVQSTDGGPPNVIVFLADDAGWGDYSHSGNTQLQTPAIDSIARSGVSFDRFFVCPVCAPTRAEFLTGRYHPRGGVRGVSTGQERLDLTEKTLADAFRGAGYATGVFGKWHNGSQWPYHPMARGFDEFFGHSAGHWGEYFNAPLEDCGRMVRTDGYIVDVCASRAVDFITRNQQRPFFCLIPFTTPHSPWAVPEADWARFRTREITQTGPRPDRENFDETRCVLAMMEHQDRCVGQILTLLNQLRLQHNTIVLYFSDNGPNTSRWNGNMRGQKGSTDEGGTRSVCFLSWPGRIPAGRTITPIAGAIDLLPTLTALAGISRSGSLPLDGQDLSDLCLGRTDSLPDRTLFTHWAGRISARTQQFRLDADGRLYDMQADPGQTTAVNDRYPDQTAALQRAVTEYRQQVLGSTPSENPPRRAGNAVDPRPFPLGYPEFPTTFLPARDAEPKGGVRRSSPAPNCSYFVNWKSLDDSIVWHVDVHTTGVYEVSVDYTCPAADAGSLVELQFGTARLRAPIQPGWDPPLFTNQDTLPRPHGESQMKDFRTLVLGDIRLVAGRGDLVLRAAQIPGQSVMDLRRLTLTLRPGQSP
;
A
#
# COMPACT_ATOMS: atom_id res chain seq x y z
N MET A 1 -4.79 37.11 -83.46
CA MET A 1 -3.75 37.60 -84.40
C MET A 1 -2.51 36.74 -84.20
N LEU A 2 -2.14 36.01 -85.27
CA LEU A 2 -0.82 35.55 -85.70
C LEU A 2 0.05 34.85 -84.70
N SER A 3 0.14 33.47 -84.66
CA SER A 3 0.87 32.68 -85.67
C SER A 3 2.40 32.89 -85.62
N PHE A 4 3.17 31.90 -85.18
CA PHE A 4 4.20 31.27 -86.03
C PHE A 4 4.69 29.98 -85.45
N ARG A 5 4.55 28.91 -86.23
CA ARG A 5 5.21 27.58 -86.08
C ARG A 5 6.66 27.72 -86.53
N GLN A 6 7.57 26.96 -85.97
CA GLN A 6 8.66 26.34 -86.76
C GLN A 6 9.01 24.97 -86.26
N GLN A 7 9.24 24.10 -87.29
CA GLN A 7 9.48 22.65 -87.20
C GLN A 7 10.98 22.32 -87.13
N ILE A 8 11.30 21.31 -86.36
CA ILE A 8 12.11 20.09 -86.58
C ILE A 8 13.44 20.19 -87.34
N PRO A 9 14.55 19.48 -86.99
CA PRO A 9 14.65 18.04 -87.33
C PRO A 9 15.26 17.12 -86.29
N ARG A 10 14.92 15.82 -86.44
CA ARG A 10 15.60 14.69 -85.83
C ARG A 10 16.90 14.34 -86.57
N PRO A 11 17.89 13.77 -85.91
CA PRO A 11 18.53 12.56 -86.46
C PRO A 11 18.75 11.42 -85.43
N THR A 12 18.78 10.29 -86.00
CA THR A 12 19.02 8.86 -85.74
C THR A 12 20.08 8.42 -84.70
N PRO A 13 20.06 7.16 -84.30
CA PRO A 13 20.58 6.70 -82.97
C PRO A 13 22.01 6.21 -83.04
N LEU A 14 22.73 6.41 -81.96
CA LEU A 14 24.00 5.71 -81.67
C LEU A 14 23.84 4.85 -80.40
N LEU A 15 24.03 3.58 -80.58
CA LEU A 15 24.19 2.61 -79.48
C LEU A 15 25.35 3.03 -78.59
N THR A 16 25.09 3.18 -77.29
CA THR A 16 26.13 3.14 -76.27
C THR A 16 25.64 2.29 -75.12
N ALA A 17 26.37 1.21 -74.89
CA ALA A 17 26.13 0.30 -73.79
C ALA A 17 26.31 1.03 -72.46
N ALA A 18 25.26 1.16 -71.63
CA ALA A 18 25.34 1.67 -70.30
C ALA A 18 25.38 0.51 -69.28
N LEU A 19 26.50 0.40 -68.64
CA LEU A 19 26.79 -0.46 -67.51
C LEU A 19 25.87 -0.08 -66.32
N PHE A 20 24.91 -0.96 -66.01
CA PHE A 20 24.09 -0.80 -64.82
C PHE A 20 24.93 -1.15 -63.58
N ILE A 21 25.42 -0.15 -62.86
CA ILE A 21 25.90 -0.34 -61.48
C ILE A 21 24.67 -0.35 -60.58
N LEU A 22 24.28 -1.52 -60.11
CA LEU A 22 23.35 -1.72 -59.00
C LEU A 22 23.95 -1.12 -57.72
N LEU A 23 23.62 0.10 -57.41
CA LEU A 23 23.77 0.64 -56.06
C LEU A 23 22.70 -0.01 -55.20
N GLY A 24 23.09 -1.13 -54.53
CA GLY A 24 22.32 -1.69 -53.43
C GLY A 24 22.23 -0.69 -52.29
N SER A 25 21.08 -0.03 -52.17
CA SER A 25 20.73 0.71 -50.94
C SER A 25 20.59 -0.31 -49.82
N THR A 26 21.67 -0.56 -49.10
CA THR A 26 21.57 -1.18 -47.78
C THR A 26 20.80 -0.23 -46.88
N VAL A 27 19.52 -0.53 -46.67
CA VAL A 27 18.78 -0.01 -45.52
C VAL A 27 19.55 -0.53 -44.32
N ASN A 28 20.38 0.34 -43.74
CA ASN A 28 20.90 0.13 -42.42
C ASN A 28 19.68 0.11 -41.50
N ALA A 29 19.16 -1.10 -41.22
CA ALA A 29 18.39 -1.33 -40.02
C ALA A 29 19.29 -0.85 -38.88
N CYS A 30 18.96 0.29 -38.34
CA CYS A 30 19.55 0.79 -37.10
C CYS A 30 19.28 -0.31 -36.08
N ALA A 31 20.23 -1.25 -35.94
CA ALA A 31 20.27 -2.13 -34.80
C ALA A 31 20.28 -1.18 -33.60
N VAL A 32 19.17 -1.15 -32.87
CA VAL A 32 19.14 -0.57 -31.54
C VAL A 32 20.26 -1.27 -30.80
N GLN A 33 21.40 -0.59 -30.68
CA GLN A 33 22.46 -1.02 -29.79
C GLN A 33 21.80 -1.14 -28.43
N SER A 34 21.65 -2.36 -27.93
CA SER A 34 21.45 -2.61 -26.53
C SER A 34 22.58 -1.89 -25.82
N THR A 35 22.31 -0.73 -25.30
CA THR A 35 23.14 -0.18 -24.24
C THR A 35 23.14 -1.28 -23.18
N ASP A 36 24.27 -1.91 -22.92
CA ASP A 36 24.50 -2.71 -21.74
C ASP A 36 24.28 -1.75 -20.56
N GLY A 37 23.03 -1.55 -20.22
CA GLY A 37 22.61 -0.67 -19.13
C GLY A 37 22.99 -1.36 -17.84
N GLY A 38 23.48 -0.57 -16.89
CA GLY A 38 23.68 -1.00 -15.50
C GLY A 38 22.41 -1.65 -14.90
N PRO A 39 22.42 -1.97 -13.61
CA PRO A 39 21.28 -2.58 -12.94
C PRO A 39 19.97 -1.81 -13.21
N PRO A 40 18.83 -2.49 -13.49
CA PRO A 40 17.59 -1.81 -13.84
C PRO A 40 17.01 -1.05 -12.64
N ASN A 41 16.37 0.08 -12.88
CA ASN A 41 15.49 0.71 -11.89
C ASN A 41 14.26 -0.16 -11.65
N VAL A 42 13.64 -0.02 -10.49
CA VAL A 42 12.39 -0.70 -10.17
C VAL A 42 11.38 0.30 -9.60
N ILE A 43 10.20 0.33 -10.20
CA ILE A 43 9.06 1.11 -9.70
C ILE A 43 7.92 0.14 -9.40
N VAL A 44 7.34 0.26 -8.22
CA VAL A 44 6.16 -0.51 -7.81
C VAL A 44 5.03 0.45 -7.46
N PHE A 45 3.94 0.37 -8.20
CA PHE A 45 2.68 1.00 -7.86
C PHE A 45 1.78 0.01 -7.13
N LEU A 46 1.22 0.42 -6.00
CA LEU A 46 0.33 -0.41 -5.20
C LEU A 46 -0.94 0.36 -4.87
N ALA A 47 -2.09 -0.10 -5.38
CA ALA A 47 -3.39 0.46 -5.03
C ALA A 47 -3.88 -0.07 -3.68
N ASP A 48 -4.77 0.68 -3.01
CA ASP A 48 -5.35 0.37 -1.70
C ASP A 48 -6.86 0.18 -1.85
N ASP A 49 -7.36 -1.03 -1.64
CA ASP A 49 -8.77 -1.40 -1.77
C ASP A 49 -9.34 -1.39 -3.20
N ALA A 50 -8.50 -1.41 -4.23
CA ALA A 50 -8.97 -1.57 -5.60
C ALA A 50 -9.28 -3.05 -5.90
N GLY A 51 -10.50 -3.33 -6.28
CA GLY A 51 -10.91 -4.65 -6.75
C GLY A 51 -10.33 -4.98 -8.12
N TRP A 52 -10.31 -6.26 -8.48
CA TRP A 52 -9.91 -6.70 -9.82
C TRP A 52 -10.74 -6.00 -10.92
N GLY A 53 -12.00 -5.68 -10.63
CA GLY A 53 -12.92 -5.01 -11.55
C GLY A 53 -12.75 -3.49 -11.67
N ASP A 54 -11.86 -2.84 -10.94
CA ASP A 54 -11.70 -1.38 -10.93
C ASP A 54 -10.74 -0.85 -12.03
N TYR A 55 -10.57 -1.61 -13.12
CA TYR A 55 -9.66 -1.30 -14.23
C TYR A 55 -10.30 -1.57 -15.58
N SER A 56 -10.04 -0.71 -16.58
CA SER A 56 -10.52 -0.95 -17.94
C SER A 56 -9.90 -2.21 -18.58
N HIS A 57 -8.68 -2.58 -18.22
CA HIS A 57 -8.03 -3.84 -18.62
C HIS A 57 -8.86 -5.08 -18.23
N SER A 58 -9.52 -5.05 -17.08
CA SER A 58 -10.37 -6.15 -16.60
C SER A 58 -11.75 -6.23 -17.29
N GLY A 59 -12.06 -5.32 -18.21
CA GLY A 59 -13.33 -5.25 -18.92
C GLY A 59 -14.38 -4.34 -18.25
N ASN A 60 -13.98 -3.51 -17.28
CA ASN A 60 -14.86 -2.46 -16.78
C ASN A 60 -14.96 -1.33 -17.81
N THR A 61 -16.17 -1.10 -18.33
CA THR A 61 -16.45 -0.09 -19.34
C THR A 61 -16.83 1.27 -18.75
N GLN A 62 -16.91 1.37 -17.43
CA GLN A 62 -17.41 2.54 -16.72
C GLN A 62 -16.29 3.51 -16.30
N LEU A 63 -15.03 3.14 -16.48
CA LEU A 63 -13.86 3.99 -16.25
C LEU A 63 -12.80 3.76 -17.31
N GLN A 64 -11.80 4.62 -17.32
CA GLN A 64 -10.64 4.53 -18.21
C GLN A 64 -9.35 4.58 -17.39
N THR A 65 -8.54 3.53 -17.49
CA THR A 65 -7.23 3.43 -16.84
C THR A 65 -6.09 3.22 -17.85
N PRO A 66 -5.95 4.10 -18.86
CA PRO A 66 -5.07 3.88 -20.00
C PRO A 66 -3.59 3.80 -19.63
N ALA A 67 -3.14 4.52 -18.60
CA ALA A 67 -1.76 4.48 -18.13
C ALA A 67 -1.44 3.18 -17.42
N ILE A 68 -2.29 2.74 -16.49
CA ILE A 68 -2.17 1.45 -15.80
C ILE A 68 -2.24 0.31 -16.81
N ASP A 69 -3.21 0.34 -17.73
CA ASP A 69 -3.38 -0.67 -18.79
C ASP A 69 -2.17 -0.72 -19.74
N SER A 70 -1.46 0.40 -19.91
CA SER A 70 -0.26 0.43 -20.75
C SER A 70 0.87 -0.43 -20.19
N ILE A 71 0.93 -0.61 -18.86
CA ILE A 71 1.92 -1.49 -18.22
C ILE A 71 1.67 -2.94 -18.66
N ALA A 72 0.40 -3.39 -18.64
CA ALA A 72 0.02 -4.71 -19.14
C ALA A 72 0.32 -4.88 -20.64
N ARG A 73 -0.02 -3.86 -21.44
CA ARG A 73 0.21 -3.90 -22.91
C ARG A 73 1.68 -3.91 -23.29
N SER A 74 2.53 -3.22 -22.51
CA SER A 74 3.98 -3.16 -22.77
C SER A 74 4.79 -4.27 -22.09
N GLY A 75 4.13 -5.16 -21.35
CA GLY A 75 4.74 -6.25 -20.61
C GLY A 75 3.80 -7.44 -20.48
N VAL A 76 3.65 -7.96 -19.27
CA VAL A 76 2.79 -9.10 -18.96
C VAL A 76 1.67 -8.72 -18.00
N SER A 77 0.52 -9.39 -18.15
CA SER A 77 -0.56 -9.43 -17.18
C SER A 77 -0.69 -10.82 -16.57
N PHE A 78 -0.87 -10.89 -15.25
CA PHE A 78 -1.15 -12.17 -14.59
C PHE A 78 -2.67 -12.37 -14.57
N ASP A 79 -3.16 -13.42 -15.22
CA ASP A 79 -4.59 -13.74 -15.25
C ASP A 79 -5.12 -14.00 -13.82
N ARG A 80 -4.37 -14.77 -13.04
CA ARG A 80 -4.76 -15.17 -11.68
C ARG A 80 -3.67 -14.85 -10.68
N PHE A 81 -3.69 -13.62 -10.19
CA PHE A 81 -2.79 -13.12 -9.16
C PHE A 81 -3.54 -12.92 -7.86
N PHE A 82 -2.98 -13.42 -6.75
CA PHE A 82 -3.65 -13.44 -5.45
C PHE A 82 -2.90 -12.64 -4.40
N VAL A 83 -3.69 -11.95 -3.56
CA VAL A 83 -3.24 -11.13 -2.44
C VAL A 83 -3.98 -11.55 -1.17
N CYS A 84 -3.61 -11.01 -0.03
CA CYS A 84 -4.39 -11.21 1.19
C CYS A 84 -5.72 -10.44 1.14
N PRO A 85 -6.70 -10.83 1.97
CA PRO A 85 -7.99 -10.16 2.04
C PRO A 85 -7.95 -8.73 2.55
N VAL A 86 -6.82 -8.29 3.14
CA VAL A 86 -6.64 -6.97 3.75
C VAL A 86 -5.20 -6.47 3.59
N CYS A 87 -5.02 -5.16 3.71
CA CYS A 87 -3.85 -4.41 3.27
C CYS A 87 -2.53 -4.75 3.99
N ALA A 88 -2.43 -4.71 5.33
CA ALA A 88 -1.15 -4.95 6.03
C ALA A 88 -0.57 -6.36 5.77
N PRO A 89 -1.35 -7.45 5.78
CA PRO A 89 -0.91 -8.77 5.35
C PRO A 89 -0.31 -8.82 3.96
N THR A 90 -0.99 -8.29 2.94
CA THR A 90 -0.45 -8.28 1.57
C THR A 90 0.85 -7.51 1.46
N ARG A 91 0.93 -6.35 2.13
CA ARG A 91 2.16 -5.53 2.14
C ARG A 91 3.32 -6.29 2.77
N ALA A 92 3.07 -7.00 3.88
CA ALA A 92 4.07 -7.87 4.48
C ALA A 92 4.51 -9.01 3.54
N GLU A 93 3.57 -9.70 2.90
CA GLU A 93 3.86 -10.80 1.97
C GLU A 93 4.65 -10.34 0.74
N PHE A 94 4.25 -9.21 0.14
CA PHE A 94 4.97 -8.60 -0.98
C PHE A 94 6.41 -8.21 -0.60
N LEU A 95 6.58 -7.63 0.60
CA LEU A 95 7.88 -7.14 1.05
C LEU A 95 8.83 -8.27 1.45
N THR A 96 8.32 -9.43 1.91
CA THR A 96 9.14 -10.49 2.50
C THR A 96 9.22 -11.78 1.69
N GLY A 97 8.27 -12.01 0.75
CA GLY A 97 8.13 -13.26 0.04
C GLY A 97 7.66 -14.42 0.93
N ARG A 98 7.04 -14.11 2.08
CA ARG A 98 6.61 -15.08 3.10
C ARG A 98 5.20 -14.78 3.56
N TYR A 99 4.44 -15.81 3.93
CA TYR A 99 3.10 -15.63 4.49
C TYR A 99 3.14 -14.72 5.71
N HIS A 100 2.27 -13.72 5.74
CA HIS A 100 2.24 -12.65 6.74
C HIS A 100 2.25 -13.11 8.22
N PRO A 101 1.63 -14.28 8.61
CA PRO A 101 1.68 -14.71 9.99
C PRO A 101 3.08 -15.10 10.46
N ARG A 102 3.97 -15.56 9.56
CA ARG A 102 5.37 -15.87 9.88
C ARG A 102 6.15 -14.62 10.31
N GLY A 103 5.81 -13.48 9.73
CA GLY A 103 6.38 -12.16 10.04
C GLY A 103 5.61 -11.40 11.12
N GLY A 104 4.77 -12.06 11.92
CA GLY A 104 4.09 -11.47 13.07
C GLY A 104 2.98 -10.47 12.74
N VAL A 105 2.61 -10.29 11.45
CA VAL A 105 1.49 -9.42 11.04
C VAL A 105 0.19 -10.17 11.23
N ARG A 106 -0.63 -9.71 12.21
CA ARG A 106 -1.86 -10.40 12.64
C ARG A 106 -3.11 -9.55 12.50
N GLY A 107 -2.96 -8.25 12.29
CA GLY A 107 -4.04 -7.28 12.19
C GLY A 107 -3.67 -6.11 11.30
N VAL A 108 -4.51 -5.06 11.33
CA VAL A 108 -4.38 -3.86 10.48
C VAL A 108 -4.25 -2.56 11.28
N SER A 109 -4.11 -2.64 12.61
CA SER A 109 -3.99 -1.48 13.50
C SER A 109 -3.54 -1.89 14.90
N THR A 110 -3.35 -0.90 15.78
CA THR A 110 -3.03 -1.10 17.20
C THR A 110 -1.75 -1.89 17.46
N GLY A 111 -0.79 -1.83 16.54
CA GLY A 111 0.50 -2.53 16.60
C GLY A 111 0.48 -3.95 16.03
N GLN A 112 -0.69 -4.51 15.70
CA GLN A 112 -0.80 -5.86 15.13
C GLN A 112 -0.31 -5.94 13.67
N GLU A 113 -0.19 -4.80 12.99
CA GLU A 113 0.34 -4.65 11.64
C GLU A 113 1.87 -4.65 11.57
N ARG A 114 2.57 -4.65 12.72
CA ARG A 114 4.04 -4.56 12.77
C ARG A 114 4.71 -5.82 12.22
N LEU A 115 5.55 -5.64 11.20
CA LEU A 115 6.35 -6.69 10.59
C LEU A 115 7.57 -7.01 11.48
N ASP A 116 7.74 -8.26 11.89
CA ASP A 116 8.84 -8.69 12.77
C ASP A 116 10.22 -8.29 12.22
N LEU A 117 11.12 -7.94 13.13
CA LEU A 117 12.43 -7.40 12.80
C LEU A 117 13.40 -8.44 12.24
N THR A 118 13.11 -9.72 12.42
CA THR A 118 13.87 -10.84 11.82
C THR A 118 13.61 -10.97 10.33
N GLU A 119 12.46 -10.48 9.84
CA GLU A 119 12.14 -10.45 8.42
C GLU A 119 13.01 -9.41 7.69
N LYS A 120 13.46 -9.75 6.50
CA LYS A 120 14.14 -8.83 5.59
C LYS A 120 13.23 -8.50 4.42
N THR A 121 13.19 -7.24 4.08
CA THR A 121 12.29 -6.72 3.06
C THR A 121 12.93 -6.68 1.68
N LEU A 122 12.09 -6.56 0.66
CA LEU A 122 12.52 -6.26 -0.70
C LEU A 122 13.39 -4.97 -0.75
N ALA A 123 13.04 -3.94 0.02
CA ALA A 123 13.83 -2.71 0.10
C ALA A 123 15.20 -2.94 0.76
N ASP A 124 15.31 -3.83 1.78
CA ASP A 124 16.61 -4.23 2.32
C ASP A 124 17.51 -4.87 1.23
N ALA A 125 16.92 -5.67 0.33
CA ALA A 125 17.66 -6.30 -0.76
C ALA A 125 18.18 -5.26 -1.77
N PHE A 126 17.33 -4.34 -2.20
CA PHE A 126 17.72 -3.28 -3.14
C PHE A 126 18.75 -2.32 -2.52
N ARG A 127 18.54 -1.86 -1.28
CA ARG A 127 19.51 -1.01 -0.59
C ARG A 127 20.85 -1.72 -0.42
N GLY A 128 20.84 -3.00 -0.04
CA GLY A 128 22.05 -3.83 0.08
C GLY A 128 22.80 -4.01 -1.24
N ALA A 129 22.13 -3.90 -2.38
CA ALA A 129 22.70 -3.92 -3.72
C ALA A 129 23.12 -2.52 -4.24
N GLY A 130 23.04 -1.47 -3.39
CA GLY A 130 23.49 -0.11 -3.72
C GLY A 130 22.46 0.77 -4.43
N TYR A 131 21.18 0.36 -4.47
CA TYR A 131 20.12 1.18 -5.00
C TYR A 131 19.76 2.33 -4.06
N ALA A 132 19.38 3.48 -4.62
CA ALA A 132 18.60 4.46 -3.88
C ALA A 132 17.19 3.90 -3.64
N THR A 133 16.67 4.00 -2.42
CA THR A 133 15.38 3.41 -2.07
C THR A 133 14.43 4.45 -1.49
N GLY A 134 13.22 4.55 -2.04
CA GLY A 134 12.21 5.50 -1.58
C GLY A 134 10.82 4.90 -1.54
N VAL A 135 9.99 5.35 -0.57
CA VAL A 135 8.57 4.99 -0.48
C VAL A 135 7.71 6.24 -0.28
N PHE A 136 6.69 6.42 -1.14
CA PHE A 136 5.87 7.62 -1.25
C PHE A 136 4.38 7.28 -1.19
N GLY A 137 3.80 7.31 0.02
CA GLY A 137 2.40 6.95 0.29
C GLY A 137 2.21 6.14 1.57
N LYS A 138 1.33 5.12 1.52
CA LYS A 138 0.93 4.30 2.66
C LYS A 138 1.92 3.16 2.97
N TRP A 139 2.52 3.14 4.17
CA TRP A 139 3.40 2.05 4.61
C TRP A 139 2.63 0.85 5.17
N HIS A 140 2.02 0.98 6.32
CA HIS A 140 1.13 0.01 7.00
C HIS A 140 1.80 -1.26 7.60
N ASN A 141 3.10 -1.28 7.85
CA ASN A 141 3.78 -2.41 8.52
C ASN A 141 4.58 -2.00 9.77
N GLY A 142 4.06 -0.99 10.49
CA GLY A 142 4.63 -0.46 11.73
C GLY A 142 5.09 0.98 11.60
N SER A 143 4.81 1.79 12.62
CA SER A 143 5.01 3.26 12.56
C SER A 143 6.27 3.71 13.29
N GLN A 144 6.63 3.06 14.39
CA GLN A 144 7.77 3.45 15.21
C GLN A 144 9.04 2.75 14.72
N TRP A 145 10.20 3.42 14.84
CA TRP A 145 11.49 2.76 14.66
C TRP A 145 11.65 1.64 15.70
N PRO A 146 12.10 0.41 15.32
CA PRO A 146 12.69 0.00 14.03
C PRO A 146 11.70 -0.66 13.02
N TYR A 147 10.39 -0.48 13.19
CA TYR A 147 9.37 -0.93 12.23
C TYR A 147 9.09 0.10 11.13
N HIS A 148 9.54 1.33 11.33
CA HIS A 148 9.41 2.44 10.40
C HIS A 148 10.06 2.13 9.03
N PRO A 149 9.51 2.57 7.89
CA PRO A 149 10.04 2.21 6.56
C PRO A 149 11.53 2.53 6.39
N MET A 150 12.03 3.62 6.97
CA MET A 150 13.47 3.95 6.88
C MET A 150 14.36 2.96 7.65
N ALA A 151 13.84 2.23 8.64
CA ALA A 151 14.54 1.11 9.27
C ALA A 151 14.39 -0.21 8.49
N ARG A 152 13.50 -0.25 7.51
CA ARG A 152 13.12 -1.43 6.75
C ARG A 152 13.59 -1.37 5.30
N GLY A 153 14.73 -0.73 5.05
CA GLY A 153 15.42 -0.71 3.77
C GLY A 153 15.16 0.52 2.89
N PHE A 154 14.34 1.48 3.29
CA PHE A 154 14.13 2.72 2.55
C PHE A 154 15.03 3.86 3.06
N ASP A 155 15.66 4.59 2.14
CA ASP A 155 16.46 5.79 2.44
C ASP A 155 15.57 7.02 2.61
N GLU A 156 14.42 7.05 1.92
CA GLU A 156 13.45 8.14 1.97
C GLU A 156 12.04 7.60 2.20
N PHE A 157 11.28 8.29 3.06
CA PHE A 157 9.86 8.06 3.30
C PHE A 157 9.08 9.36 3.27
N PHE A 158 8.02 9.40 2.47
CA PHE A 158 7.03 10.47 2.50
C PHE A 158 5.63 9.88 2.40
N GLY A 159 4.76 10.16 3.40
CA GLY A 159 3.42 9.62 3.42
C GLY A 159 2.87 9.40 4.82
N HIS A 160 2.19 8.29 5.03
CA HIS A 160 1.70 7.89 6.35
C HIS A 160 1.97 6.40 6.63
N SER A 161 2.26 6.10 7.89
CA SER A 161 2.55 4.73 8.33
C SER A 161 1.31 3.98 8.84
N ALA A 162 0.15 4.65 8.93
CA ALA A 162 -1.12 4.06 9.35
C ALA A 162 -1.81 3.26 8.24
N GLY A 163 -2.74 2.37 8.63
CA GLY A 163 -3.56 1.62 7.69
C GLY A 163 -4.67 2.41 7.00
N HIS A 164 -5.02 3.55 7.56
CA HIS A 164 -6.03 4.47 7.06
C HIS A 164 -5.58 5.90 7.37
N TRP A 165 -5.92 6.84 6.50
CA TRP A 165 -5.66 8.27 6.72
C TRP A 165 -6.94 9.07 6.57
N GLY A 166 -7.17 9.98 7.50
CA GLY A 166 -8.45 10.67 7.64
C GLY A 166 -8.55 11.95 6.83
N GLU A 167 -7.45 12.50 6.33
CA GLU A 167 -7.42 13.71 5.51
C GLU A 167 -6.81 13.40 4.15
N TYR A 168 -7.57 13.64 3.04
CA TYR A 168 -7.07 13.44 1.68
C TYR A 168 -6.70 14.76 0.98
N PHE A 169 -7.16 15.89 1.50
CA PHE A 169 -6.74 17.21 1.03
C PHE A 169 -5.95 17.93 2.13
N ASN A 170 -4.83 18.53 1.73
CA ASN A 170 -3.94 19.29 2.62
C ASN A 170 -3.51 18.47 3.85
N ALA A 171 -3.30 17.17 3.64
CA ALA A 171 -3.06 16.19 4.69
C ALA A 171 -1.77 16.50 5.47
N PRO A 172 -1.77 16.34 6.81
CA PRO A 172 -0.52 16.25 7.55
C PRO A 172 0.12 14.90 7.26
N LEU A 173 1.27 14.89 6.58
CA LEU A 173 2.03 13.69 6.24
C LEU A 173 3.40 13.71 6.89
N GLU A 174 4.02 12.55 6.98
CA GLU A 174 5.38 12.41 7.47
C GLU A 174 6.38 12.53 6.32
N ASP A 175 7.44 13.31 6.55
CA ASP A 175 8.61 13.44 5.69
C ASP A 175 9.86 13.06 6.50
N CYS A 176 10.31 11.81 6.36
CA CYS A 176 11.50 11.28 7.02
C CYS A 176 11.56 11.61 8.53
N GLY A 177 10.51 11.27 9.27
CA GLY A 177 10.43 11.47 10.73
C GLY A 177 9.90 12.83 11.17
N ARG A 178 9.52 13.71 10.25
CA ARG A 178 8.91 15.01 10.56
C ARG A 178 7.51 15.11 9.97
N MET A 179 6.56 15.57 10.77
CA MET A 179 5.22 15.88 10.25
C MET A 179 5.27 17.19 9.48
N VAL A 180 4.76 17.17 8.25
CA VAL A 180 4.62 18.33 7.38
C VAL A 180 3.16 18.46 6.95
N ARG A 181 2.65 19.69 6.85
CA ARG A 181 1.36 19.92 6.22
C ARG A 181 1.55 20.05 4.72
N THR A 182 0.77 19.32 3.95
CA THR A 182 0.82 19.36 2.50
C THR A 182 -0.20 20.34 1.92
N ASP A 183 -0.06 20.63 0.64
CA ASP A 183 -1.04 21.38 -0.15
C ASP A 183 -1.51 20.52 -1.32
N GLY A 184 -2.82 20.39 -1.48
CA GLY A 184 -3.45 19.60 -2.54
C GLY A 184 -3.90 18.20 -2.11
N TYR A 185 -4.19 17.37 -3.13
CA TYR A 185 -4.73 16.03 -2.96
C TYR A 185 -3.61 15.02 -2.67
N ILE A 186 -3.82 14.14 -1.70
CA ILE A 186 -2.79 13.22 -1.17
C ILE A 186 -2.11 12.36 -2.26
N VAL A 187 -2.87 11.94 -3.28
CA VAL A 187 -2.36 11.12 -4.39
C VAL A 187 -1.37 11.91 -5.25
N ASP A 188 -1.73 13.17 -5.59
CA ASP A 188 -0.87 14.06 -6.37
C ASP A 188 0.41 14.41 -5.61
N VAL A 189 0.28 14.70 -4.31
CA VAL A 189 1.42 15.07 -3.46
C VAL A 189 2.41 13.91 -3.34
N CYS A 190 1.92 12.67 -3.12
CA CYS A 190 2.79 11.50 -3.07
C CYS A 190 3.43 11.19 -4.43
N ALA A 191 2.67 11.30 -5.52
CA ALA A 191 3.20 11.11 -6.87
C ALA A 191 4.27 12.15 -7.22
N SER A 192 4.07 13.43 -6.86
CA SER A 192 5.06 14.49 -7.05
C SER A 192 6.37 14.20 -6.30
N ARG A 193 6.30 13.72 -5.05
CA ARG A 193 7.49 13.32 -4.29
C ARG A 193 8.23 12.15 -4.94
N ALA A 194 7.49 11.19 -5.53
CA ALA A 194 8.11 10.10 -6.30
C ALA A 194 8.79 10.63 -7.58
N VAL A 195 8.18 11.59 -8.30
CA VAL A 195 8.78 12.29 -9.45
C VAL A 195 10.09 12.97 -9.06
N ASP A 196 10.12 13.69 -7.94
CA ASP A 196 11.32 14.34 -7.42
C ASP A 196 12.42 13.32 -7.08
N PHE A 197 12.06 12.22 -6.43
CA PHE A 197 12.99 11.14 -6.10
C PHE A 197 13.60 10.50 -7.36
N ILE A 198 12.78 10.14 -8.34
CA ILE A 198 13.22 9.55 -9.62
C ILE A 198 14.16 10.53 -10.34
N THR A 199 13.80 11.81 -10.40
CA THR A 199 14.62 12.86 -11.06
C THR A 199 15.97 13.02 -10.39
N ARG A 200 16.04 13.06 -9.06
CA ARG A 200 17.31 13.16 -8.32
C ARG A 200 18.20 11.93 -8.46
N ASN A 201 17.61 10.76 -8.68
CA ASN A 201 18.32 9.49 -8.75
C ASN A 201 18.49 8.94 -10.19
N GLN A 202 18.19 9.72 -11.24
CA GLN A 202 18.21 9.27 -12.63
C GLN A 202 19.55 8.73 -13.14
N GLN A 203 20.66 9.00 -12.43
CA GLN A 203 22.01 8.56 -12.80
C GLN A 203 22.51 7.34 -12.02
N ARG A 204 21.69 6.77 -11.15
CA ARG A 204 21.99 5.56 -10.38
C ARG A 204 20.77 4.67 -10.26
N PRO A 205 20.93 3.36 -10.03
CA PRO A 205 19.78 2.48 -9.88
C PRO A 205 18.96 2.89 -8.67
N PHE A 206 17.63 2.80 -8.79
CA PHE A 206 16.70 3.11 -7.71
C PHE A 206 15.56 2.09 -7.61
N PHE A 207 15.06 1.91 -6.40
CA PHE A 207 13.83 1.22 -6.06
C PHE A 207 12.83 2.24 -5.48
N CYS A 208 11.75 2.46 -6.19
CA CYS A 208 10.70 3.42 -5.83
C CYS A 208 9.37 2.70 -5.62
N LEU A 209 8.88 2.67 -4.38
CA LEU A 209 7.57 2.13 -4.03
C LEU A 209 6.57 3.29 -3.88
N ILE A 210 5.46 3.22 -4.61
CA ILE A 210 4.40 4.24 -4.61
C ILE A 210 3.10 3.56 -4.20
N PRO A 211 2.89 3.36 -2.89
CA PRO A 211 1.69 2.75 -2.36
C PRO A 211 0.62 3.83 -2.16
N PHE A 212 -0.27 3.95 -3.12
CA PHE A 212 -1.39 4.88 -3.08
C PHE A 212 -2.31 4.61 -1.89
N THR A 213 -3.07 5.62 -1.48
CA THR A 213 -4.17 5.51 -0.51
C THR A 213 -5.52 5.29 -1.17
N THR A 214 -5.59 5.43 -2.50
CA THR A 214 -6.82 5.28 -3.28
C THR A 214 -6.96 3.87 -3.84
N PRO A 215 -8.23 3.40 -3.98
CA PRO A 215 -9.49 4.06 -3.65
C PRO A 215 -10.03 3.73 -2.25
N HIS A 216 -9.17 3.56 -1.22
CA HIS A 216 -9.63 3.40 0.17
C HIS A 216 -10.46 4.61 0.63
N SER A 217 -11.43 4.41 1.51
CA SER A 217 -12.14 5.52 2.18
C SER A 217 -11.20 6.41 3.00
N PRO A 218 -11.52 7.70 3.27
CA PRO A 218 -12.77 8.38 2.95
C PRO A 218 -12.98 8.58 1.46
N TRP A 219 -14.25 8.64 1.05
CA TRP A 219 -14.61 8.89 -0.35
C TRP A 219 -14.35 10.36 -0.67
N ALA A 220 -13.15 10.65 -1.15
CA ALA A 220 -12.68 12.00 -1.42
C ALA A 220 -11.87 12.03 -2.70
N VAL A 221 -12.27 12.86 -3.65
CA VAL A 221 -11.63 13.05 -4.95
C VAL A 221 -11.77 14.52 -5.38
N PRO A 222 -10.84 15.10 -6.15
CA PRO A 222 -10.95 16.45 -6.65
C PRO A 222 -12.27 16.68 -7.40
N GLU A 223 -12.89 17.86 -7.21
CA GLU A 223 -14.19 18.19 -7.79
C GLU A 223 -14.24 18.03 -9.31
N ALA A 224 -13.15 18.35 -10.00
CA ALA A 224 -13.06 18.17 -11.46
C ALA A 224 -13.22 16.70 -11.89
N ASP A 225 -12.77 15.74 -11.06
CA ASP A 225 -12.98 14.31 -11.30
C ASP A 225 -14.37 13.88 -10.88
N TRP A 226 -14.83 14.31 -9.71
CA TRP A 226 -16.18 14.01 -9.25
C TRP A 226 -17.26 14.47 -10.23
N ALA A 227 -17.12 15.67 -10.79
CA ALA A 227 -18.06 16.23 -11.77
C ALA A 227 -18.30 15.32 -12.98
N ARG A 228 -17.31 14.49 -13.37
CA ARG A 228 -17.43 13.55 -14.49
C ARG A 228 -18.18 12.27 -14.12
N PHE A 229 -18.28 11.94 -12.85
CA PHE A 229 -18.83 10.68 -12.35
C PHE A 229 -20.14 10.81 -11.61
N ARG A 230 -20.41 11.91 -10.91
CA ARG A 230 -21.56 12.09 -10.01
C ARG A 230 -22.93 11.76 -10.60
N THR A 231 -23.08 11.90 -11.93
CA THR A 231 -24.34 11.58 -12.63
C THR A 231 -24.21 10.42 -13.60
N ARG A 232 -23.03 9.75 -13.62
CA ARG A 232 -22.79 8.61 -14.51
C ARG A 232 -23.70 7.45 -14.11
N GLU A 233 -24.39 6.88 -15.08
CA GLU A 233 -25.16 5.65 -14.88
C GLU A 233 -24.19 4.49 -14.61
N ILE A 234 -24.48 3.69 -13.58
CA ILE A 234 -23.74 2.46 -13.25
C ILE A 234 -24.45 1.30 -13.90
N THR A 235 -23.88 0.76 -14.97
CA THR A 235 -24.45 -0.33 -15.77
C THR A 235 -23.81 -1.69 -15.48
N GLN A 236 -22.53 -1.71 -15.04
CA GLN A 236 -21.87 -2.92 -14.55
C GLN A 236 -21.90 -2.91 -13.03
N THR A 237 -22.66 -3.83 -12.44
CA THR A 237 -22.89 -3.93 -11.00
C THR A 237 -22.23 -5.18 -10.43
N GLY A 238 -22.02 -5.20 -9.11
CA GLY A 238 -21.56 -6.37 -8.37
C GLY A 238 -22.61 -7.51 -8.37
N PRO A 239 -22.24 -8.70 -7.87
CA PRO A 239 -23.13 -9.85 -7.79
C PRO A 239 -24.30 -9.63 -6.80
N ARG A 240 -24.28 -8.59 -6.03
CA ARG A 240 -25.33 -8.15 -5.10
C ARG A 240 -25.66 -6.67 -5.32
N PRO A 241 -26.36 -6.31 -6.42
CA PRO A 241 -26.71 -4.93 -6.73
C PRO A 241 -27.58 -4.26 -5.65
N ASP A 242 -28.36 -5.06 -4.92
CA ASP A 242 -29.15 -4.64 -3.76
C ASP A 242 -28.31 -4.09 -2.59
N ARG A 243 -27.02 -4.37 -2.55
CA ARG A 243 -26.06 -3.93 -1.54
C ARG A 243 -25.06 -2.90 -2.07
N GLU A 244 -25.12 -2.55 -3.32
CA GLU A 244 -24.22 -1.60 -3.95
C GLU A 244 -24.70 -0.17 -3.71
N ASN A 245 -23.82 0.67 -3.18
CA ASN A 245 -24.03 2.11 -3.13
C ASN A 245 -23.40 2.73 -4.39
N PHE A 246 -24.25 3.16 -5.32
CA PHE A 246 -23.80 3.67 -6.61
C PHE A 246 -23.01 4.99 -6.50
N ASP A 247 -23.25 5.81 -5.47
CA ASP A 247 -22.44 7.00 -5.27
C ASP A 247 -21.03 6.65 -4.81
N GLU A 248 -20.88 5.65 -3.92
CA GLU A 248 -19.56 5.12 -3.56
C GLU A 248 -18.87 4.50 -4.78
N THR A 249 -19.57 3.70 -5.59
CA THR A 249 -19.03 3.15 -6.85
C THR A 249 -18.53 4.27 -7.76
N ARG A 250 -19.34 5.33 -8.00
CA ARG A 250 -18.94 6.49 -8.82
C ARG A 250 -17.69 7.18 -8.28
N CYS A 251 -17.62 7.37 -6.97
CA CYS A 251 -16.48 8.02 -6.34
C CYS A 251 -15.21 7.18 -6.46
N VAL A 252 -15.30 5.86 -6.23
CA VAL A 252 -14.20 4.92 -6.43
C VAL A 252 -13.67 4.96 -7.86
N LEU A 253 -14.55 4.92 -8.86
CA LEU A 253 -14.16 4.98 -10.27
C LEU A 253 -13.45 6.32 -10.60
N ALA A 254 -13.94 7.43 -10.04
CA ALA A 254 -13.29 8.73 -10.16
C ALA A 254 -11.89 8.76 -9.51
N MET A 255 -11.75 8.17 -8.31
CA MET A 255 -10.47 8.06 -7.61
C MET A 255 -9.48 7.19 -8.40
N MET A 256 -9.94 6.12 -9.05
CA MET A 256 -9.11 5.25 -9.88
C MET A 256 -8.62 5.94 -11.17
N GLU A 257 -9.49 6.71 -11.86
CA GLU A 257 -9.04 7.50 -13.02
C GLU A 257 -8.06 8.62 -12.61
N HIS A 258 -8.22 9.19 -11.40
CA HIS A 258 -7.24 10.14 -10.89
C HIS A 258 -5.88 9.46 -10.63
N GLN A 259 -5.89 8.31 -9.98
CA GLN A 259 -4.68 7.51 -9.75
C GLN A 259 -3.99 7.12 -11.06
N ASP A 260 -4.76 6.73 -12.08
CA ASP A 260 -4.24 6.40 -13.42
C ASP A 260 -3.44 7.57 -14.03
N ARG A 261 -3.93 8.81 -13.87
CA ARG A 261 -3.19 9.99 -14.33
C ARG A 261 -1.86 10.17 -13.61
N CYS A 262 -1.81 9.92 -12.30
CA CYS A 262 -0.56 9.97 -11.53
C CYS A 262 0.43 8.89 -11.98
N VAL A 263 -0.04 7.68 -12.27
CA VAL A 263 0.77 6.64 -12.91
C VAL A 263 1.30 7.12 -14.26
N GLY A 264 0.42 7.71 -15.09
CA GLY A 264 0.76 8.25 -16.41
C GLY A 264 1.84 9.35 -16.35
N GLN A 265 1.81 10.22 -15.35
CA GLN A 265 2.85 11.24 -15.14
C GLN A 265 4.23 10.61 -14.91
N ILE A 266 4.30 9.57 -14.07
CA ILE A 266 5.56 8.89 -13.77
C ILE A 266 6.07 8.10 -14.99
N LEU A 267 5.19 7.41 -15.72
CA LEU A 267 5.58 6.73 -16.96
C LEU A 267 6.07 7.72 -18.03
N THR A 268 5.44 8.89 -18.12
CA THR A 268 5.89 9.98 -19.00
C THR A 268 7.27 10.51 -18.60
N LEU A 269 7.51 10.69 -17.28
CA LEU A 269 8.82 11.10 -16.78
C LEU A 269 9.91 10.10 -17.17
N LEU A 270 9.66 8.79 -17.03
CA LEU A 270 10.62 7.75 -17.44
C LEU A 270 10.99 7.87 -18.93
N ASN A 271 10.01 8.17 -19.79
CA ASN A 271 10.26 8.41 -21.22
C ASN A 271 11.10 9.69 -21.46
N GLN A 272 10.77 10.79 -20.77
CA GLN A 272 11.51 12.05 -20.86
C GLN A 272 12.98 11.91 -20.42
N LEU A 273 13.21 11.13 -19.35
CA LEU A 273 14.55 10.85 -18.82
C LEU A 273 15.26 9.71 -19.59
N ARG A 274 14.61 9.08 -20.56
CA ARG A 274 15.10 7.91 -21.33
C ARG A 274 15.43 6.69 -20.45
N LEU A 275 14.69 6.53 -19.35
CA LEU A 275 14.86 5.43 -18.39
C LEU A 275 13.93 4.24 -18.66
N GLN A 276 12.94 4.37 -19.55
CA GLN A 276 11.88 3.38 -19.75
C GLN A 276 12.40 1.97 -20.12
N HIS A 277 13.50 1.88 -20.88
CA HIS A 277 14.09 0.59 -21.28
C HIS A 277 14.96 -0.04 -20.19
N ASN A 278 15.35 0.73 -19.16
CA ASN A 278 16.11 0.23 -18.02
C ASN A 278 15.31 0.34 -16.71
N THR A 279 13.99 0.23 -16.79
CA THR A 279 13.12 0.29 -15.60
C THR A 279 12.10 -0.84 -15.64
N ILE A 280 12.05 -1.63 -14.57
CA ILE A 280 11.01 -2.60 -14.28
C ILE A 280 9.87 -1.84 -13.61
N VAL A 281 8.66 -1.94 -14.16
CA VAL A 281 7.45 -1.30 -13.62
C VAL A 281 6.45 -2.38 -13.26
N LEU A 282 6.05 -2.41 -11.98
CA LEU A 282 5.03 -3.31 -11.44
C LEU A 282 3.82 -2.49 -10.96
N TYR A 283 2.63 -2.98 -11.23
CA TYR A 283 1.36 -2.46 -10.70
C TYR A 283 0.49 -3.60 -10.17
N PHE A 284 -0.05 -3.47 -8.93
CA PHE A 284 -1.04 -4.39 -8.37
C PHE A 284 -1.85 -3.70 -7.25
N SER A 285 -2.91 -4.37 -6.74
CA SER A 285 -3.70 -3.92 -5.58
C SER A 285 -3.51 -4.83 -4.38
N ASP A 286 -3.68 -4.30 -3.17
CA ASP A 286 -3.39 -5.01 -1.93
C ASP A 286 -4.52 -5.91 -1.42
N ASN A 287 -5.76 -5.74 -1.87
CA ASN A 287 -6.90 -6.63 -1.58
C ASN A 287 -8.04 -6.37 -2.54
N GLY A 288 -9.12 -7.14 -2.40
CA GLY A 288 -10.35 -6.92 -3.15
C GLY A 288 -11.08 -5.64 -2.75
N PRO A 289 -12.19 -5.30 -3.45
CA PRO A 289 -12.92 -4.06 -3.26
C PRO A 289 -13.48 -3.93 -1.84
N ASN A 290 -13.42 -2.73 -1.27
CA ASN A 290 -13.92 -2.44 0.09
C ASN A 290 -15.44 -2.26 0.15
N THR A 291 -16.11 -2.09 -0.99
CA THR A 291 -17.56 -2.01 -1.11
C THR A 291 -18.08 -2.99 -2.15
N SER A 292 -19.40 -3.27 -2.10
CA SER A 292 -20.06 -4.05 -3.14
C SER A 292 -20.08 -3.24 -4.44
N ARG A 293 -19.42 -3.72 -5.47
CA ARG A 293 -19.37 -3.16 -6.83
C ARG A 293 -18.93 -4.22 -7.83
N TRP A 294 -19.00 -3.94 -9.12
CA TRP A 294 -18.60 -4.91 -10.13
C TRP A 294 -17.15 -5.35 -9.93
N ASN A 295 -16.97 -6.65 -9.84
CA ASN A 295 -15.64 -7.30 -9.65
C ASN A 295 -15.60 -8.64 -10.39
N GLY A 296 -15.99 -8.65 -11.69
CA GLY A 296 -16.04 -9.87 -12.50
C GLY A 296 -17.01 -10.94 -11.97
N ASN A 297 -18.06 -10.55 -11.26
CA ASN A 297 -19.02 -11.44 -10.59
C ASN A 297 -18.40 -12.41 -9.58
N MET A 298 -17.19 -12.16 -9.11
CA MET A 298 -16.51 -12.98 -8.12
C MET A 298 -17.13 -12.82 -6.73
N ARG A 299 -17.28 -13.94 -6.03
CA ARG A 299 -17.76 -13.98 -4.64
C ARG A 299 -16.74 -13.34 -3.70
N GLY A 300 -17.24 -12.53 -2.77
CA GLY A 300 -16.44 -11.90 -1.71
C GLY A 300 -15.92 -10.52 -2.08
N GLN A 301 -15.37 -9.85 -1.07
CA GLN A 301 -14.79 -8.51 -1.13
C GLN A 301 -13.74 -8.40 -0.01
N LYS A 302 -13.14 -7.23 0.22
CA LYS A 302 -12.19 -6.97 1.31
C LYS A 302 -12.58 -7.66 2.61
N GLY A 303 -11.64 -8.34 3.24
CA GLY A 303 -11.87 -9.13 4.47
C GLY A 303 -12.36 -10.56 4.22
N SER A 304 -12.77 -10.91 2.99
CA SER A 304 -13.14 -12.29 2.62
C SER A 304 -11.96 -13.04 2.04
N THR A 305 -11.78 -14.29 2.48
CA THR A 305 -10.81 -15.21 1.87
C THR A 305 -11.32 -15.85 0.58
N ASP A 306 -12.47 -15.42 0.04
CA ASP A 306 -13.03 -15.85 -1.25
C ASP A 306 -12.37 -15.14 -2.42
N GLU A 307 -12.71 -15.56 -3.66
CA GLU A 307 -12.06 -15.10 -4.90
C GLU A 307 -12.02 -13.58 -5.04
N GLY A 308 -13.19 -12.92 -4.89
CA GLY A 308 -13.30 -11.47 -5.05
C GLY A 308 -12.62 -10.65 -3.94
N GLY A 309 -12.31 -11.27 -2.79
CA GLY A 309 -11.56 -10.62 -1.73
C GLY A 309 -10.04 -10.69 -1.90
N THR A 310 -9.57 -11.62 -2.76
CA THR A 310 -8.15 -11.98 -2.86
C THR A 310 -7.57 -11.91 -4.25
N ARG A 311 -8.38 -11.88 -5.31
CA ARG A 311 -7.89 -11.72 -6.68
C ARG A 311 -7.62 -10.25 -6.97
N SER A 312 -6.43 -9.95 -7.44
CA SER A 312 -5.96 -8.62 -7.85
C SER A 312 -5.52 -8.65 -9.31
N VAL A 313 -5.50 -7.50 -9.97
CA VAL A 313 -4.66 -7.32 -11.15
C VAL A 313 -3.18 -7.38 -10.74
N CYS A 314 -2.33 -7.82 -11.67
CA CYS A 314 -0.89 -7.66 -11.54
C CYS A 314 -0.30 -7.49 -12.93
N PHE A 315 0.35 -6.36 -13.17
CA PHE A 315 0.96 -5.99 -14.44
C PHE A 315 2.44 -5.73 -14.23
N LEU A 316 3.29 -6.32 -15.05
CA LEU A 316 4.73 -6.17 -14.97
C LEU A 316 5.30 -5.85 -16.36
N SER A 317 6.03 -4.74 -16.48
CA SER A 317 6.63 -4.29 -17.72
C SER A 317 8.13 -4.02 -17.55
N TRP A 318 8.89 -4.44 -18.53
CA TRP A 318 10.29 -4.07 -18.74
C TRP A 318 10.56 -4.04 -20.24
N PRO A 319 10.34 -2.89 -20.91
CA PRO A 319 10.40 -2.79 -22.37
C PRO A 319 11.75 -3.27 -22.93
N GLY A 320 11.69 -4.16 -23.93
CA GLY A 320 12.88 -4.76 -24.55
C GLY A 320 13.45 -5.98 -23.81
N ARG A 321 12.94 -6.32 -22.63
CA ARG A 321 13.33 -7.52 -21.86
C ARG A 321 12.15 -8.47 -21.63
N ILE A 322 11.00 -7.95 -21.24
CA ILE A 322 9.76 -8.71 -21.06
C ILE A 322 8.93 -8.61 -22.35
N PRO A 323 8.47 -9.73 -22.95
CA PRO A 323 7.62 -9.70 -24.12
C PRO A 323 6.31 -8.96 -23.86
N ALA A 324 5.96 -8.04 -24.76
CA ALA A 324 4.77 -7.21 -24.62
C ALA A 324 3.46 -7.97 -24.88
N GLY A 325 2.40 -7.62 -24.15
CA GLY A 325 1.03 -8.09 -24.38
C GLY A 325 0.79 -9.55 -24.02
N ARG A 326 1.64 -10.16 -23.22
CA ARG A 326 1.54 -11.57 -22.84
C ARG A 326 0.73 -11.76 -21.56
N THR A 327 -0.09 -12.81 -21.52
CA THR A 327 -0.84 -13.19 -20.31
C THR A 327 -0.18 -14.41 -19.65
N ILE A 328 0.11 -14.31 -18.36
CA ILE A 328 0.63 -15.40 -17.53
C ILE A 328 -0.54 -16.11 -16.88
N THR A 329 -0.75 -17.39 -17.23
CA THR A 329 -1.88 -18.21 -16.76
C THR A 329 -1.62 -19.04 -15.50
N PRO A 330 -0.38 -19.44 -15.14
CA PRO A 330 -0.10 -20.04 -13.84
C PRO A 330 -0.52 -19.12 -12.68
N ILE A 331 -1.04 -19.73 -11.59
CA ILE A 331 -1.41 -18.97 -10.39
C ILE A 331 -0.17 -18.35 -9.75
N ALA A 332 -0.30 -17.10 -9.34
CA ALA A 332 0.75 -16.33 -8.68
C ALA A 332 0.18 -15.54 -7.49
N GLY A 333 1.04 -15.07 -6.60
CA GLY A 333 0.63 -14.29 -5.45
C GLY A 333 1.63 -13.21 -5.03
N ALA A 334 1.22 -12.35 -4.12
CA ALA A 334 2.07 -11.28 -3.59
C ALA A 334 3.39 -11.81 -3.00
N ILE A 335 3.38 -13.01 -2.43
CA ILE A 335 4.57 -13.69 -1.90
C ILE A 335 5.64 -13.98 -2.97
N ASP A 336 5.26 -14.02 -4.24
CA ASP A 336 6.17 -14.33 -5.35
C ASP A 336 6.94 -13.09 -5.83
N LEU A 337 6.51 -11.89 -5.44
CA LEU A 337 7.06 -10.64 -5.99
C LEU A 337 8.48 -10.36 -5.51
N LEU A 338 8.82 -10.65 -4.24
CA LEU A 338 10.19 -10.47 -3.76
C LEU A 338 11.19 -11.33 -4.55
N PRO A 339 11.04 -12.68 -4.62
CA PRO A 339 11.99 -13.50 -5.38
C PRO A 339 12.01 -13.11 -6.87
N THR A 340 10.88 -12.78 -7.47
CA THR A 340 10.78 -12.40 -8.88
C THR A 340 11.50 -11.08 -9.19
N LEU A 341 11.25 -10.03 -8.41
CA LEU A 341 11.87 -8.71 -8.64
C LEU A 341 13.39 -8.74 -8.38
N THR A 342 13.83 -9.48 -7.35
CA THR A 342 15.28 -9.64 -7.10
C THR A 342 15.96 -10.41 -8.22
N ALA A 343 15.34 -11.48 -8.74
CA ALA A 343 15.88 -12.24 -9.88
C ALA A 343 15.91 -11.39 -11.16
N LEU A 344 14.84 -10.67 -11.50
CA LEU A 344 14.79 -9.77 -12.65
C LEU A 344 15.85 -8.67 -12.56
N ALA A 345 16.09 -8.13 -11.38
CA ALA A 345 17.11 -7.10 -11.14
C ALA A 345 18.53 -7.67 -11.06
N GLY A 346 18.70 -9.00 -11.04
CA GLY A 346 20.01 -9.65 -10.91
C GLY A 346 20.67 -9.44 -9.55
N ILE A 347 19.89 -9.25 -8.48
CA ILE A 347 20.39 -9.02 -7.12
C ILE A 347 20.05 -10.19 -6.20
N SER A 348 20.84 -10.37 -5.16
CA SER A 348 20.56 -11.34 -4.11
C SER A 348 19.53 -10.77 -3.13
N ARG A 349 18.59 -11.62 -2.67
CA ARG A 349 17.72 -11.25 -1.55
C ARG A 349 18.51 -11.05 -0.26
N SER A 350 18.03 -10.20 0.62
CA SER A 350 18.54 -10.09 1.98
C SER A 350 17.93 -11.17 2.89
N GLY A 351 18.72 -11.65 3.86
CA GLY A 351 18.27 -12.63 4.86
C GLY A 351 18.28 -14.09 4.38
N SER A 352 18.16 -14.99 5.36
CA SER A 352 18.29 -16.44 5.17
C SER A 352 17.01 -17.23 5.45
N LEU A 353 15.93 -16.58 5.91
CA LEU A 353 14.68 -17.27 6.19
C LEU A 353 14.08 -17.87 4.91
N PRO A 354 13.53 -19.11 4.95
CA PRO A 354 12.92 -19.73 3.78
C PRO A 354 11.77 -18.87 3.23
N LEU A 355 11.70 -18.73 1.90
CA LEU A 355 10.57 -18.09 1.22
C LEU A 355 9.40 -19.07 1.09
N ASP A 356 8.17 -18.55 1.13
CA ASP A 356 6.96 -19.27 0.72
C ASP A 356 6.65 -18.99 -0.76
N GLY A 357 7.12 -17.85 -1.29
CA GLY A 357 6.98 -17.46 -2.69
C GLY A 357 8.01 -18.11 -3.62
N GLN A 358 7.69 -18.11 -4.91
CA GLN A 358 8.52 -18.63 -5.99
C GLN A 358 8.99 -17.52 -6.92
N ASP A 359 10.14 -17.71 -7.55
CA ASP A 359 10.62 -16.83 -8.62
C ASP A 359 9.85 -17.08 -9.91
N LEU A 360 9.20 -16.04 -10.43
CA LEU A 360 8.43 -16.06 -11.66
C LEU A 360 9.16 -15.35 -12.82
N SER A 361 10.43 -15.04 -12.67
CA SER A 361 11.19 -14.26 -13.66
C SER A 361 11.23 -14.93 -15.03
N ASP A 362 11.39 -16.24 -15.09
CA ASP A 362 11.39 -16.99 -16.36
C ASP A 362 10.03 -16.97 -17.05
N LEU A 363 8.92 -17.01 -16.30
CA LEU A 363 7.58 -16.77 -16.85
C LEU A 363 7.46 -15.37 -17.44
N CYS A 364 7.89 -14.37 -16.69
CA CYS A 364 7.82 -12.96 -17.11
C CYS A 364 8.67 -12.71 -18.36
N LEU A 365 9.86 -13.31 -18.43
CA LEU A 365 10.79 -13.18 -19.57
C LEU A 365 10.39 -14.05 -20.79
N GLY A 366 9.32 -14.86 -20.67
CA GLY A 366 8.88 -15.75 -21.76
C GLY A 366 9.80 -16.94 -22.02
N ARG A 367 10.59 -17.34 -21.03
CA ARG A 367 11.49 -18.49 -21.10
C ARG A 367 10.77 -19.82 -20.81
N THR A 368 9.66 -19.75 -20.08
CA THR A 368 8.73 -20.85 -19.80
C THR A 368 7.30 -20.36 -19.77
N ASP A 369 6.34 -21.28 -19.99
CA ASP A 369 4.90 -21.02 -19.90
C ASP A 369 4.25 -21.75 -18.70
N SER A 370 5.02 -22.52 -17.94
CA SER A 370 4.52 -23.37 -16.87
C SER A 370 5.30 -23.18 -15.57
N LEU A 371 4.65 -23.49 -14.46
CA LEU A 371 5.24 -23.65 -13.14
C LEU A 371 4.95 -25.06 -12.62
N PRO A 372 5.73 -25.58 -11.68
CA PRO A 372 5.35 -26.75 -10.90
C PRO A 372 4.00 -26.53 -10.21
N ASP A 373 3.25 -27.61 -10.05
CA ASP A 373 2.00 -27.57 -9.29
C ASP A 373 2.25 -27.05 -7.88
N ARG A 374 1.39 -26.11 -7.46
CA ARG A 374 1.50 -25.47 -6.15
C ARG A 374 0.13 -25.22 -5.53
N THR A 375 0.14 -25.10 -4.22
CA THR A 375 -1.01 -24.61 -3.46
C THR A 375 -0.68 -23.25 -2.85
N LEU A 376 -1.49 -22.24 -3.15
CA LEU A 376 -1.46 -20.94 -2.47
C LEU A 376 -2.48 -20.94 -1.34
N PHE A 377 -2.10 -20.35 -0.22
CA PHE A 377 -2.96 -20.20 0.94
C PHE A 377 -3.30 -18.74 1.17
N THR A 378 -4.52 -18.50 1.60
CA THR A 378 -4.95 -17.18 2.07
C THR A 378 -5.49 -17.32 3.47
N HIS A 379 -4.98 -16.50 4.38
CA HIS A 379 -5.39 -16.48 5.78
C HIS A 379 -5.85 -15.09 6.20
N TRP A 380 -6.96 -15.02 6.92
CA TRP A 380 -7.40 -13.82 7.63
C TRP A 380 -8.38 -14.17 8.75
N ALA A 381 -8.17 -13.59 9.95
CA ALA A 381 -9.06 -13.74 11.11
C ALA A 381 -9.46 -15.19 11.40
N GLY A 382 -8.49 -16.10 11.36
CA GLY A 382 -8.70 -17.54 11.62
C GLY A 382 -9.27 -18.34 10.45
N ARG A 383 -9.69 -17.67 9.37
CA ARG A 383 -10.20 -18.31 8.14
C ARG A 383 -9.04 -18.58 7.18
N ILE A 384 -8.98 -19.79 6.64
CA ILE A 384 -7.97 -20.20 5.67
C ILE A 384 -8.67 -20.74 4.44
N SER A 385 -8.26 -20.30 3.26
CA SER A 385 -8.60 -20.92 1.99
C SER A 385 -7.35 -21.41 1.28
N ALA A 386 -7.47 -22.46 0.48
CA ALA A 386 -6.38 -23.05 -0.30
C ALA A 386 -6.74 -23.07 -1.79
N ARG A 387 -5.76 -22.83 -2.66
CA ARG A 387 -5.96 -22.73 -4.09
C ARG A 387 -4.87 -23.47 -4.86
N THR A 388 -5.26 -24.29 -5.81
CA THR A 388 -4.40 -24.83 -6.88
C THR A 388 -4.71 -24.12 -8.19
N GLN A 389 -4.09 -24.57 -9.28
CA GLN A 389 -4.35 -24.07 -10.63
C GLN A 389 -5.83 -24.21 -11.04
N GLN A 390 -6.50 -25.28 -10.64
CA GLN A 390 -7.90 -25.54 -10.99
C GLN A 390 -8.86 -25.35 -9.82
N PHE A 391 -8.54 -25.85 -8.64
CA PHE A 391 -9.47 -25.93 -7.53
C PHE A 391 -9.20 -24.88 -6.45
N ARG A 392 -10.27 -24.49 -5.76
CA ARG A 392 -10.23 -23.68 -4.57
C ARG A 392 -11.06 -24.32 -3.46
N LEU A 393 -10.45 -24.51 -2.28
CA LEU A 393 -11.16 -24.86 -1.05
C LEU A 393 -11.38 -23.56 -0.26
N ASP A 394 -12.65 -23.22 0.03
CA ASP A 394 -12.96 -22.07 0.87
C ASP A 394 -12.76 -22.38 2.37
N ALA A 395 -12.87 -21.35 3.21
CA ALA A 395 -12.68 -21.48 4.65
C ALA A 395 -13.75 -22.33 5.37
N ASP A 396 -14.87 -22.63 4.70
CA ASP A 396 -15.95 -23.48 5.19
C ASP A 396 -15.82 -24.93 4.69
N GLY A 397 -14.74 -25.26 3.96
CA GLY A 397 -14.45 -26.60 3.45
C GLY A 397 -15.19 -26.96 2.16
N ARG A 398 -15.73 -25.97 1.43
CA ARG A 398 -16.38 -26.18 0.13
C ARG A 398 -15.34 -26.06 -0.99
N LEU A 399 -15.36 -27.03 -1.90
CA LEU A 399 -14.49 -27.05 -3.08
C LEU A 399 -15.18 -26.44 -4.29
N TYR A 400 -14.45 -25.64 -5.05
CA TYR A 400 -14.91 -25.02 -6.29
C TYR A 400 -13.92 -25.32 -7.43
N ASP A 401 -14.44 -25.56 -8.64
CA ASP A 401 -13.64 -25.64 -9.87
C ASP A 401 -13.56 -24.23 -10.48
N MET A 402 -12.44 -23.56 -10.27
CA MET A 402 -12.26 -22.15 -10.65
C MET A 402 -11.99 -21.94 -12.15
N GLN A 403 -11.84 -23.01 -12.93
CA GLN A 403 -11.79 -22.92 -14.39
C GLN A 403 -13.20 -22.92 -14.98
N ALA A 404 -14.07 -23.77 -14.42
CA ALA A 404 -15.49 -23.86 -14.84
C ALA A 404 -16.36 -22.80 -14.17
N ASP A 405 -16.02 -22.37 -12.97
CA ASP A 405 -16.79 -21.42 -12.12
C ASP A 405 -15.86 -20.34 -11.52
N PRO A 406 -15.38 -19.40 -12.33
CA PRO A 406 -14.51 -18.30 -11.84
C PRO A 406 -15.16 -17.42 -10.77
N GLY A 407 -16.49 -17.40 -10.69
CA GLY A 407 -17.26 -16.64 -9.70
C GLY A 407 -17.31 -17.27 -8.31
N GLN A 408 -16.90 -18.55 -8.17
CA GLN A 408 -16.99 -19.32 -6.93
C GLN A 408 -18.46 -19.46 -6.45
N THR A 409 -19.34 -19.92 -7.32
CA THR A 409 -20.79 -20.00 -7.06
C THR A 409 -21.27 -21.39 -6.68
N THR A 410 -20.68 -22.45 -7.24
CA THR A 410 -21.17 -23.83 -7.13
C THR A 410 -20.11 -24.76 -6.53
N ALA A 411 -20.40 -25.30 -5.35
CA ALA A 411 -19.53 -26.27 -4.71
C ALA A 411 -19.55 -27.63 -5.43
N VAL A 412 -18.36 -28.26 -5.54
CA VAL A 412 -18.15 -29.52 -6.30
C VAL A 412 -17.53 -30.64 -5.45
N ASN A 413 -17.66 -30.56 -4.12
CA ASN A 413 -17.09 -31.54 -3.17
C ASN A 413 -17.42 -32.99 -3.54
N ASP A 414 -18.71 -33.27 -3.84
CA ASP A 414 -19.18 -34.61 -4.14
C ASP A 414 -18.62 -35.16 -5.47
N ARG A 415 -18.30 -34.27 -6.41
CA ARG A 415 -17.70 -34.61 -7.70
C ARG A 415 -16.21 -34.90 -7.59
N TYR A 416 -15.51 -34.23 -6.64
CA TYR A 416 -14.05 -34.32 -6.48
C TYR A 416 -13.66 -34.57 -5.00
N PRO A 417 -14.07 -35.73 -4.41
CA PRO A 417 -13.82 -36.01 -2.99
C PRO A 417 -12.33 -36.11 -2.65
N ASP A 418 -11.52 -36.68 -3.53
CA ASP A 418 -10.06 -36.83 -3.31
C ASP A 418 -9.35 -35.48 -3.29
N GLN A 419 -9.71 -34.56 -4.19
CA GLN A 419 -9.18 -33.20 -4.22
C GLN A 419 -9.62 -32.40 -3.00
N THR A 420 -10.87 -32.57 -2.57
CA THR A 420 -11.38 -31.98 -1.33
C THR A 420 -10.54 -32.41 -0.14
N ALA A 421 -10.33 -33.73 0.03
CA ALA A 421 -9.54 -34.28 1.11
C ALA A 421 -8.05 -33.84 1.05
N ALA A 422 -7.48 -33.77 -0.14
CA ALA A 422 -6.11 -33.30 -0.34
C ALA A 422 -5.92 -31.84 0.12
N LEU A 423 -6.82 -30.93 -0.28
CA LEU A 423 -6.75 -29.53 0.10
C LEU A 423 -7.07 -29.30 1.59
N GLN A 424 -7.97 -30.11 2.19
CA GLN A 424 -8.21 -30.07 3.64
C GLN A 424 -6.96 -30.47 4.44
N ARG A 425 -6.22 -31.50 3.99
CA ARG A 425 -4.92 -31.86 4.60
C ARG A 425 -3.93 -30.70 4.45
N ALA A 426 -3.80 -30.14 3.25
CA ALA A 426 -2.90 -29.01 3.01
C ALA A 426 -3.22 -27.79 3.90
N VAL A 427 -4.49 -27.47 4.12
CA VAL A 427 -4.93 -26.42 5.08
C VAL A 427 -4.53 -26.76 6.51
N THR A 428 -4.63 -28.03 6.89
CA THR A 428 -4.22 -28.48 8.24
C THR A 428 -2.72 -28.33 8.42
N GLU A 429 -1.93 -28.73 7.44
CA GLU A 429 -0.47 -28.58 7.44
C GLU A 429 -0.05 -27.10 7.47
N TYR A 430 -0.67 -26.26 6.63
CA TYR A 430 -0.45 -24.82 6.65
C TYR A 430 -0.73 -24.23 8.05
N ARG A 431 -1.85 -24.62 8.67
CA ARG A 431 -2.20 -24.16 10.03
C ARG A 431 -1.10 -24.52 11.03
N GLN A 432 -0.59 -25.76 10.99
CA GLN A 432 0.47 -26.20 11.89
C GLN A 432 1.80 -25.49 11.64
N GLN A 433 2.20 -25.36 10.38
CA GLN A 433 3.52 -24.83 10.00
C GLN A 433 3.62 -23.31 10.04
N VAL A 434 2.52 -22.60 9.75
CA VAL A 434 2.52 -21.14 9.58
C VAL A 434 1.89 -20.43 10.77
N LEU A 435 0.78 -20.96 11.31
CA LEU A 435 0.10 -20.33 12.45
C LEU A 435 0.57 -20.87 13.82
N GLY A 436 1.29 -22.00 13.84
CA GLY A 436 1.76 -22.67 15.05
C GLY A 436 0.73 -23.63 15.64
N SER A 437 1.22 -24.58 16.47
CA SER A 437 0.42 -25.65 17.08
C SER A 437 -0.50 -25.19 18.22
N THR A 438 -0.41 -23.97 18.67
CA THR A 438 -1.42 -23.42 19.56
C THR A 438 -2.65 -23.09 18.69
N PRO A 439 -3.81 -23.73 18.90
CA PRO A 439 -5.04 -23.12 18.49
C PRO A 439 -5.05 -21.79 19.26
N SER A 440 -4.75 -20.69 18.60
CA SER A 440 -5.27 -19.42 19.06
C SER A 440 -6.77 -19.70 19.13
N GLU A 441 -7.24 -19.94 20.35
CA GLU A 441 -8.66 -19.98 20.65
C GLU A 441 -9.25 -18.87 19.84
N ASN A 442 -10.17 -19.19 18.94
CA ASN A 442 -10.90 -18.30 18.04
C ASN A 442 -10.59 -16.82 18.37
N PRO A 443 -9.72 -16.12 17.63
CA PRO A 443 -9.64 -14.70 17.89
C PRO A 443 -11.07 -14.22 17.74
N PRO A 444 -11.64 -13.52 18.72
CA PRO A 444 -13.04 -13.13 18.65
C PRO A 444 -13.25 -12.45 17.30
N ARG A 445 -14.38 -12.70 16.65
CA ARG A 445 -14.78 -12.10 15.35
C ARG A 445 -14.62 -10.57 15.28
N ARG A 446 -14.13 -9.95 16.34
CA ARG A 446 -13.77 -8.55 16.55
C ARG A 446 -12.46 -8.42 17.34
N ALA A 447 -11.41 -9.14 16.98
CA ALA A 447 -10.05 -8.86 17.46
C ALA A 447 -9.51 -7.48 16.99
N GLY A 448 -10.35 -6.67 16.34
CA GLY A 448 -9.97 -5.45 15.65
C GLY A 448 -9.47 -4.28 16.50
N ASN A 449 -9.62 -4.28 17.83
CA ASN A 449 -9.29 -3.13 18.66
C ASN A 449 -8.39 -3.44 19.88
N ALA A 450 -7.98 -4.71 20.07
CA ALA A 450 -7.02 -5.04 21.11
C ALA A 450 -5.63 -4.51 20.72
N VAL A 451 -4.98 -3.79 21.62
CA VAL A 451 -3.59 -3.35 21.43
C VAL A 451 -2.67 -4.58 21.44
N ASP A 452 -1.70 -4.60 20.52
CA ASP A 452 -0.71 -5.69 20.43
C ASP A 452 0.10 -5.77 21.72
N PRO A 453 0.30 -6.97 22.29
CA PRO A 453 1.06 -7.14 23.54
C PRO A 453 2.56 -6.83 23.40
N ARG A 454 3.09 -6.74 22.16
CA ARG A 454 4.45 -6.26 21.94
C ARG A 454 4.52 -4.77 22.28
N PRO A 455 5.44 -4.31 23.16
CA PRO A 455 5.51 -2.89 23.50
C PRO A 455 5.86 -2.04 22.29
N PHE A 456 5.43 -0.77 22.29
CA PHE A 456 5.80 0.18 21.27
C PHE A 456 7.21 0.71 21.54
N PRO A 457 8.15 0.56 20.61
CA PRO A 457 9.52 1.02 20.81
C PRO A 457 9.62 2.54 20.69
N LEU A 458 10.50 3.14 21.47
CA LEU A 458 10.80 4.58 21.38
C LEU A 458 12.25 4.89 21.79
N GLY A 459 12.76 6.03 21.34
CA GLY A 459 14.03 6.58 21.80
C GLY A 459 15.26 6.01 21.11
N TYR A 460 15.22 5.86 19.81
CA TYR A 460 16.37 5.47 18.98
C TYR A 460 17.14 6.71 18.52
N PRO A 461 18.48 6.80 18.76
CA PRO A 461 19.28 7.95 18.32
C PRO A 461 19.27 8.15 16.80
N GLU A 462 19.18 7.06 16.03
CA GLU A 462 19.12 7.08 14.56
C GLU A 462 17.81 7.70 14.04
N PHE A 463 16.75 7.66 14.86
CA PHE A 463 15.44 8.22 14.55
C PHE A 463 14.81 8.79 15.83
N PRO A 464 15.27 9.98 16.26
CA PRO A 464 15.03 10.49 17.61
C PRO A 464 13.56 10.79 17.92
N THR A 465 12.74 11.10 16.90
CA THR A 465 11.32 11.40 17.09
C THR A 465 10.46 10.14 17.01
N THR A 466 9.69 9.89 18.05
CA THR A 466 8.73 8.77 18.10
C THR A 466 7.31 9.31 18.21
N PHE A 467 6.48 8.93 17.24
CA PHE A 467 5.05 9.23 17.25
C PHE A 467 4.28 8.08 17.92
N LEU A 468 3.50 8.42 18.95
CA LEU A 468 2.59 7.50 19.64
C LEU A 468 1.14 7.97 19.42
N PRO A 469 0.49 7.55 18.32
CA PRO A 469 -0.88 7.96 18.04
C PRO A 469 -1.88 7.34 19.03
N ALA A 470 -3.05 7.94 19.13
CA ALA A 470 -4.13 7.46 19.99
C ALA A 470 -4.54 6.01 19.71
N ARG A 471 -4.45 5.57 18.43
CA ARG A 471 -4.75 4.17 18.06
C ARG A 471 -3.91 3.13 18.79
N ASP A 472 -2.67 3.48 19.17
CA ASP A 472 -1.68 2.58 19.78
C ASP A 472 -1.76 2.56 21.32
N ALA A 473 -2.69 3.32 21.90
CA ALA A 473 -2.88 3.39 23.36
C ALA A 473 -4.18 2.73 23.81
N GLU A 474 -4.22 2.36 25.06
CA GLU A 474 -5.41 1.91 25.77
C GLU A 474 -6.04 3.07 26.55
N PRO A 475 -7.28 3.47 26.22
CA PRO A 475 -8.03 4.40 27.05
C PRO A 475 -8.56 3.70 28.30
N LYS A 476 -8.51 4.38 29.44
CA LYS A 476 -9.06 3.91 30.74
C LYS A 476 -10.11 4.89 31.24
N GLY A 477 -11.08 4.40 31.98
CA GLY A 477 -12.16 5.20 32.53
C GLY A 477 -13.18 5.64 31.46
N GLY A 478 -13.50 6.93 31.42
CA GLY A 478 -14.44 7.53 30.49
C GLY A 478 -13.86 7.90 29.13
N VAL A 479 -12.53 7.87 28.96
CA VAL A 479 -11.87 8.17 27.69
C VAL A 479 -12.25 7.12 26.64
N ARG A 480 -12.58 7.57 25.44
CA ARG A 480 -12.94 6.68 24.34
C ARG A 480 -12.37 7.17 23.01
N ARG A 481 -12.30 6.28 22.02
CA ARG A 481 -11.96 6.66 20.64
C ARG A 481 -13.11 7.42 19.99
N SER A 482 -12.78 8.36 19.13
CA SER A 482 -13.74 9.14 18.34
C SER A 482 -14.56 8.29 17.36
N SER A 483 -14.06 7.08 17.00
CA SER A 483 -14.76 6.11 16.16
C SER A 483 -14.32 4.68 16.45
N PRO A 484 -15.10 3.66 16.00
CA PRO A 484 -14.75 2.23 16.13
C PRO A 484 -13.48 1.84 15.38
N ALA A 485 -13.19 2.43 14.19
CA ALA A 485 -11.98 2.14 13.43
C ALA A 485 -10.80 2.92 14.04
N PRO A 486 -9.76 2.24 14.57
CA PRO A 486 -8.75 2.92 15.38
C PRO A 486 -7.74 3.75 14.60
N ASN A 487 -7.48 3.44 13.31
CA ASN A 487 -6.33 3.98 12.58
C ASN A 487 -6.23 5.52 12.56
N CYS A 488 -7.33 6.23 12.33
CA CYS A 488 -7.37 7.69 12.35
C CYS A 488 -8.20 8.26 13.52
N SER A 489 -8.52 7.41 14.51
CA SER A 489 -9.21 7.87 15.69
C SER A 489 -8.30 8.72 16.59
N TYR A 490 -8.92 9.58 17.33
CA TYR A 490 -8.33 10.34 18.42
C TYR A 490 -9.14 10.07 19.69
N PHE A 491 -8.59 10.38 20.87
CA PHE A 491 -9.30 10.23 22.13
C PHE A 491 -10.17 11.43 22.42
N VAL A 492 -11.37 11.15 22.90
CA VAL A 492 -12.40 12.12 23.31
C VAL A 492 -12.99 11.74 24.67
N ASN A 493 -13.82 12.60 25.23
CA ASN A 493 -14.57 12.38 26.47
C ASN A 493 -13.68 12.16 27.70
N TRP A 494 -12.55 12.87 27.78
CA TRP A 494 -11.67 12.85 28.93
C TRP A 494 -12.14 13.87 29.97
N LYS A 495 -12.85 13.44 31.04
CA LYS A 495 -13.60 14.30 31.95
C LYS A 495 -13.34 14.03 33.43
N SER A 496 -12.62 12.99 33.82
CA SER A 496 -12.36 12.60 35.19
C SER A 496 -10.87 12.55 35.49
N LEU A 497 -10.49 12.77 36.74
CA LEU A 497 -9.14 12.56 37.25
C LEU A 497 -8.77 11.06 37.29
N ASP A 498 -9.78 10.18 37.31
CA ASP A 498 -9.58 8.71 37.25
C ASP A 498 -9.34 8.21 35.84
N ASP A 499 -9.56 9.08 34.83
CA ASP A 499 -9.33 8.73 33.43
C ASP A 499 -7.84 8.77 33.10
N SER A 500 -7.40 7.83 32.25
CA SER A 500 -6.02 7.82 31.78
C SER A 500 -5.89 7.19 30.39
N ILE A 501 -4.74 7.46 29.75
CA ILE A 501 -4.34 6.92 28.45
C ILE A 501 -3.00 6.24 28.65
N VAL A 502 -2.89 4.95 28.24
CA VAL A 502 -1.72 4.11 28.52
C VAL A 502 -1.13 3.58 27.23
N TRP A 503 0.15 3.84 27.01
CA TRP A 503 0.97 3.18 25.99
C TRP A 503 1.93 2.20 26.67
N HIS A 504 1.91 0.93 26.25
CA HIS A 504 2.92 -0.05 26.66
C HIS A 504 4.17 0.16 25.80
N VAL A 505 5.25 0.66 26.38
CA VAL A 505 6.43 1.09 25.63
C VAL A 505 7.70 0.32 26.02
N ASP A 506 8.65 0.28 25.08
CA ASP A 506 10.03 -0.17 25.29
C ASP A 506 10.96 1.01 24.97
N VAL A 507 11.45 1.68 26.00
CA VAL A 507 12.39 2.81 25.90
C VAL A 507 13.77 2.26 25.59
N HIS A 508 14.28 2.53 24.40
CA HIS A 508 15.59 2.02 23.96
C HIS A 508 16.76 2.76 24.61
N THR A 509 16.69 4.09 24.69
CA THR A 509 17.80 4.91 25.17
C THR A 509 17.43 5.69 26.43
N THR A 510 18.24 5.56 27.49
CA THR A 510 18.14 6.46 28.65
C THR A 510 18.52 7.86 28.24
N GLY A 511 17.64 8.85 28.47
CA GLY A 511 17.91 10.23 28.05
C GLY A 511 16.81 11.20 28.42
N VAL A 512 16.96 12.44 27.98
CA VAL A 512 15.95 13.49 28.07
C VAL A 512 15.15 13.54 26.79
N TYR A 513 13.83 13.55 26.92
CA TYR A 513 12.88 13.58 25.82
C TYR A 513 12.04 14.82 25.88
N GLU A 514 12.00 15.59 24.80
CA GLU A 514 10.96 16.59 24.61
C GLU A 514 9.64 15.87 24.36
N VAL A 515 8.61 16.30 25.08
CA VAL A 515 7.25 15.75 24.99
C VAL A 515 6.32 16.77 24.38
N SER A 516 5.54 16.38 23.39
CA SER A 516 4.46 17.21 22.83
C SER A 516 3.20 16.37 22.57
N VAL A 517 2.07 17.05 22.50
CA VAL A 517 0.77 16.45 22.16
C VAL A 517 0.13 17.18 20.98
N ASP A 518 -0.54 16.43 20.10
CA ASP A 518 -1.46 17.00 19.13
C ASP A 518 -2.87 16.97 19.73
N TYR A 519 -3.44 18.15 20.00
CA TYR A 519 -4.65 18.30 20.79
C TYR A 519 -5.66 19.28 20.20
N THR A 520 -6.89 19.18 20.69
CA THR A 520 -7.89 20.24 20.66
C THR A 520 -8.52 20.37 22.04
N CYS A 521 -8.88 21.58 22.45
CA CYS A 521 -9.47 21.86 23.76
C CYS A 521 -10.32 23.13 23.68
N PRO A 522 -11.61 23.12 24.07
CA PRO A 522 -12.42 24.31 24.15
C PRO A 522 -11.75 25.37 25.04
N ALA A 523 -11.91 26.64 24.69
CA ALA A 523 -11.31 27.74 25.48
C ALA A 523 -11.78 27.76 26.93
N ALA A 524 -13.04 27.35 27.18
CA ALA A 524 -13.63 27.25 28.53
C ALA A 524 -13.04 26.08 29.35
N ASP A 525 -12.43 25.08 28.70
CA ASP A 525 -11.83 23.91 29.33
C ASP A 525 -10.30 24.02 29.44
N ALA A 526 -9.71 25.11 28.91
CA ALA A 526 -8.27 25.32 28.92
C ALA A 526 -7.72 25.48 30.34
N GLY A 527 -6.49 24.98 30.57
CA GLY A 527 -5.82 25.07 31.88
C GLY A 527 -5.82 23.75 32.65
N SER A 528 -6.36 22.66 32.11
CA SER A 528 -6.21 21.34 32.72
C SER A 528 -4.73 21.01 32.89
N LEU A 529 -4.34 20.58 34.11
CA LEU A 529 -2.97 20.14 34.40
C LEU A 529 -2.87 18.63 34.10
N VAL A 530 -2.09 18.26 33.08
CA VAL A 530 -1.82 16.84 32.75
C VAL A 530 -0.49 16.38 33.34
N GLU A 531 -0.40 15.10 33.68
CA GLU A 531 0.81 14.45 34.13
C GLU A 531 1.14 13.25 33.21
N LEU A 532 2.33 13.25 32.61
CA LEU A 532 2.91 12.11 31.93
C LEU A 532 3.85 11.39 32.89
N GLN A 533 3.66 10.07 33.04
CA GLN A 533 4.42 9.23 33.95
C GLN A 533 5.04 8.04 33.25
N PHE A 534 6.32 7.73 33.58
CA PHE A 534 6.98 6.46 33.24
C PHE A 534 7.87 6.04 34.42
N GLY A 535 7.55 4.91 35.06
CA GLY A 535 8.21 4.50 36.30
C GLY A 535 8.11 5.60 37.36
N THR A 536 9.26 6.12 37.81
CA THR A 536 9.33 7.25 38.76
C THR A 536 9.38 8.62 38.10
N ALA A 537 9.66 8.68 36.81
CA ALA A 537 9.70 9.95 36.07
C ALA A 537 8.32 10.57 35.94
N ARG A 538 8.24 11.90 36.06
CA ARG A 538 7.00 12.69 35.96
C ARG A 538 7.25 13.98 35.20
N LEU A 539 6.31 14.33 34.34
CA LEU A 539 6.23 15.64 33.69
C LEU A 539 4.81 16.17 33.87
N ARG A 540 4.68 17.40 34.38
CA ARG A 540 3.39 18.11 34.52
C ARG A 540 3.37 19.33 33.64
N ALA A 541 2.29 19.53 32.91
CA ALA A 541 2.11 20.71 32.07
C ALA A 541 0.63 21.09 31.94
N PRO A 542 0.33 22.40 31.79
CA PRO A 542 -1.03 22.83 31.52
C PRO A 542 -1.37 22.69 30.04
N ILE A 543 -2.63 22.34 29.75
CA ILE A 543 -3.19 22.34 28.41
C ILE A 543 -3.71 23.72 28.06
N GLN A 544 -2.89 24.53 27.40
CA GLN A 544 -3.22 25.89 26.93
C GLN A 544 -2.33 26.31 25.75
N PRO A 545 -2.82 27.25 24.90
CA PRO A 545 -4.15 27.86 24.98
C PRO A 545 -5.26 26.90 24.53
N GLY A 546 -6.51 27.31 24.74
CA GLY A 546 -7.66 26.61 24.11
C GLY A 546 -7.57 26.67 22.60
N TRP A 547 -7.94 25.57 21.94
CA TRP A 547 -8.02 25.42 20.49
C TRP A 547 -9.06 24.37 20.13
N ASP A 548 -10.22 24.80 19.66
CA ASP A 548 -11.32 23.89 19.31
C ASP A 548 -11.91 24.24 17.93
N PRO A 549 -11.22 23.89 16.85
CA PRO A 549 -11.72 24.11 15.51
C PRO A 549 -12.90 23.16 15.21
N PRO A 550 -13.78 23.53 14.27
CA PRO A 550 -14.83 22.63 13.82
C PRO A 550 -14.25 21.40 13.12
N LEU A 551 -15.04 20.32 13.08
CA LEU A 551 -14.74 19.16 12.25
C LEU A 551 -14.66 19.57 10.78
N PHE A 552 -13.78 18.94 10.01
CA PHE A 552 -13.74 19.12 8.57
C PHE A 552 -15.00 18.50 7.96
N THR A 553 -15.82 19.33 7.31
CA THR A 553 -17.08 18.91 6.68
C THR A 553 -17.04 18.97 5.15
N ASN A 554 -15.97 19.54 4.58
CA ASN A 554 -15.84 19.84 3.15
C ASN A 554 -14.67 19.13 2.47
N GLN A 555 -14.06 18.15 3.12
CA GLN A 555 -12.94 17.40 2.56
C GLN A 555 -13.38 16.10 1.90
N ASP A 556 -14.54 15.55 2.27
CA ASP A 556 -15.07 14.31 1.72
C ASP A 556 -16.03 14.62 0.57
N THR A 557 -15.93 13.89 -0.53
CA THR A 557 -16.87 13.97 -1.65
C THR A 557 -18.22 13.36 -1.28
N LEU A 558 -18.19 12.27 -0.49
CA LEU A 558 -19.37 11.58 0.03
C LEU A 558 -19.29 11.49 1.57
N PRO A 559 -20.44 11.24 2.23
CA PRO A 559 -20.44 11.02 3.67
C PRO A 559 -19.44 9.93 4.07
N ARG A 560 -18.67 10.21 5.11
CA ARG A 560 -17.67 9.29 5.64
C ARG A 560 -18.32 8.01 6.17
N PRO A 561 -17.71 6.81 5.98
CA PRO A 561 -18.21 5.59 6.59
C PRO A 561 -18.41 5.73 8.10
N HIS A 562 -19.51 5.20 8.63
CA HIS A 562 -19.89 5.34 10.06
C HIS A 562 -18.82 4.87 11.05
N GLY A 563 -17.92 3.96 10.62
CA GLY A 563 -16.82 3.46 11.45
C GLY A 563 -15.60 4.38 11.53
N GLU A 564 -15.53 5.47 10.76
CA GLU A 564 -14.37 6.33 10.62
C GLU A 564 -14.58 7.70 11.29
N SER A 565 -13.49 8.23 11.86
CA SER A 565 -13.55 9.54 12.55
C SER A 565 -13.64 10.69 11.55
N GLN A 566 -14.51 11.64 11.82
CA GLN A 566 -14.38 12.99 11.26
C GLN A 566 -13.13 13.65 11.85
N MET A 567 -12.35 14.29 10.99
CA MET A 567 -11.11 14.95 11.39
C MET A 567 -11.32 16.42 11.66
N LYS A 568 -10.38 17.03 12.39
CA LYS A 568 -10.30 18.45 12.67
C LYS A 568 -8.84 18.91 12.73
N ASP A 569 -8.60 20.21 12.78
CA ASP A 569 -7.25 20.76 12.83
C ASP A 569 -6.67 20.65 14.24
N PHE A 570 -5.78 19.68 14.46
CA PHE A 570 -5.06 19.51 15.73
C PHE A 570 -3.83 20.42 15.77
N ARG A 571 -3.59 21.04 16.94
CA ARG A 571 -2.37 21.79 17.22
C ARG A 571 -1.38 20.99 18.02
N THR A 572 -0.10 21.20 17.77
CA THR A 572 0.97 20.66 18.62
C THR A 572 1.24 21.60 19.79
N LEU A 573 1.24 21.03 21.01
CA LEU A 573 1.63 21.70 22.25
C LEU A 573 2.83 20.98 22.86
N VAL A 574 3.94 21.69 23.05
CA VAL A 574 5.10 21.19 23.79
C VAL A 574 4.77 21.24 25.28
N LEU A 575 4.83 20.09 25.95
CA LEU A 575 4.57 19.95 27.38
C LEU A 575 5.84 20.20 28.23
N GLY A 576 7.03 19.95 27.67
CA GLY A 576 8.32 20.07 28.34
C GLY A 576 9.19 18.85 28.16
N ASP A 577 10.21 18.71 29.00
CA ASP A 577 11.18 17.64 28.95
C ASP A 577 10.96 16.63 30.08
N ILE A 578 11.11 15.33 29.78
CA ILE A 578 11.09 14.23 30.74
C ILE A 578 12.35 13.37 30.61
N ARG A 579 12.94 12.95 31.73
CA ARG A 579 14.04 11.99 31.70
C ARG A 579 13.49 10.57 31.79
N LEU A 580 13.69 9.76 30.74
CA LEU A 580 13.29 8.36 30.72
C LEU A 580 14.53 7.47 30.87
N VAL A 581 14.34 6.34 31.56
CA VAL A 581 15.34 5.26 31.70
C VAL A 581 14.97 4.13 30.74
N ALA A 582 15.96 3.58 30.07
CA ALA A 582 15.77 2.44 29.14
C ALA A 582 15.08 1.27 29.84
N GLY A 583 14.15 0.62 29.16
CA GLY A 583 13.38 -0.51 29.66
C GLY A 583 11.91 -0.44 29.28
N ARG A 584 11.20 -1.52 29.61
CA ARG A 584 9.77 -1.70 29.34
C ARG A 584 8.91 -1.18 30.48
N GLY A 585 7.78 -0.59 30.13
CA GLY A 585 6.81 -0.10 31.11
C GLY A 585 5.64 0.60 30.48
N ASP A 586 4.77 1.11 31.35
CA ASP A 586 3.61 1.87 30.98
C ASP A 586 3.94 3.37 30.97
N LEU A 587 3.75 4.00 29.82
CA LEU A 587 3.75 5.44 29.68
C LEU A 587 2.30 5.91 29.85
N VAL A 588 2.01 6.54 30.99
CA VAL A 588 0.66 6.89 31.43
C VAL A 588 0.47 8.40 31.34
N LEU A 589 -0.53 8.84 30.60
CA LEU A 589 -0.98 10.24 30.58
C LEU A 589 -2.32 10.35 31.31
N ARG A 590 -2.35 11.18 32.37
CA ARG A 590 -3.55 11.44 33.19
C ARG A 590 -3.72 12.94 33.51
N ALA A 591 -4.90 13.33 33.91
CA ALA A 591 -5.14 14.68 34.44
C ALA A 591 -4.84 14.74 35.94
N ALA A 592 -4.15 15.80 36.39
CA ALA A 592 -3.96 16.12 37.79
C ALA A 592 -4.95 17.18 38.26
N GLN A 593 -5.46 18.03 37.35
CA GLN A 593 -6.50 19.01 37.58
C GLN A 593 -7.34 19.21 36.31
N ILE A 594 -8.63 19.43 36.46
CA ILE A 594 -9.57 19.70 35.38
C ILE A 594 -10.42 20.93 35.81
N PRO A 595 -10.06 22.15 35.40
CA PRO A 595 -10.80 23.36 35.78
C PRO A 595 -12.13 23.50 35.00
N GLY A 596 -12.22 22.94 33.80
CA GLY A 596 -13.40 22.96 32.94
C GLY A 596 -14.21 21.67 32.98
N GLN A 597 -14.87 21.33 31.87
CA GLN A 597 -15.70 20.14 31.73
C GLN A 597 -14.92 18.94 31.13
N SER A 598 -13.80 19.19 30.44
CA SER A 598 -12.97 18.18 29.79
C SER A 598 -11.50 18.60 29.79
N VAL A 599 -10.61 17.62 29.53
CA VAL A 599 -9.16 17.87 29.45
C VAL A 599 -8.80 18.32 28.04
N MET A 600 -8.98 17.47 27.06
CA MET A 600 -8.67 17.70 25.63
C MET A 600 -9.15 16.52 24.78
N ASP A 601 -9.26 16.75 23.47
CA ASP A 601 -9.18 15.63 22.53
C ASP A 601 -7.72 15.42 22.13
N LEU A 602 -7.26 14.17 22.14
CA LEU A 602 -5.85 13.82 21.91
C LEU A 602 -5.71 12.96 20.66
N ARG A 603 -4.97 13.47 19.65
CA ARG A 603 -4.65 12.72 18.44
C ARG A 603 -3.38 11.88 18.60
N ARG A 604 -2.35 12.46 19.25
CA ARG A 604 -1.02 11.85 19.31
C ARG A 604 -0.20 12.44 20.45
N LEU A 605 0.62 11.59 21.07
CA LEU A 605 1.75 11.94 21.92
C LEU A 605 3.04 11.79 21.09
N THR A 606 3.96 12.74 21.17
CA THR A 606 5.26 12.70 20.51
C THR A 606 6.36 12.84 21.52
N LEU A 607 7.39 11.97 21.42
CA LEU A 607 8.61 12.04 22.24
C LEU A 607 9.81 12.18 21.31
N THR A 608 10.63 13.22 21.54
CA THR A 608 11.86 13.44 20.77
C THR A 608 13.07 13.38 21.70
N LEU A 609 13.91 12.37 21.48
CA LEU A 609 15.18 12.21 22.22
C LEU A 609 16.10 13.41 21.95
N ARG A 610 16.53 14.11 23.00
CA ARG A 610 17.45 15.24 22.90
C ARG A 610 18.87 14.76 22.62
N PRO A 611 19.59 15.32 21.65
CA PRO A 611 20.99 14.96 21.42
C PRO A 611 21.89 15.43 22.57
N GLY A 612 22.89 14.63 22.94
CA GLY A 612 24.04 15.06 23.76
C GLY A 612 23.83 15.17 25.26
N GLN A 613 22.75 14.66 25.84
CA GLN A 613 22.57 14.52 27.31
C GLN A 613 22.68 13.05 27.73
N SER A 614 23.76 12.39 27.34
CA SER A 614 24.20 11.17 28.02
C SER A 614 24.62 11.51 29.46
N PRO A 615 24.45 10.57 30.44
CA PRO A 615 24.62 10.82 31.86
C PRO A 615 25.94 11.37 32.27
#